data_9994b8e042a1861bc2a51502fc672824
#
_entry.id   9994b8e042a1861bc2a51502fc672824
#
_cell.length_a   1.000
_cell.length_b   1.000
_cell.length_c   1.000
_cell.angle_alpha   90.00
_cell.angle_beta   90.00
_cell.angle_gamma   90.00
#
_symmetry.space_group_name_H-M   'P 1'
#
loop_
_entity.id
_entity.type
_entity.pdbx_description
1 polymer ?
#
loop_
_entity_poly.entity_id
_entity_poly.type
_entity_poly.pdbx_seq_one_letter_code
_entity_poly.pdbx_strand_id
1 'polypeptide(L)'
;MKIAIDTHSHTIASGHAYCTIREMASAAAKKGLQGLAITEHAPTMPGTCHPFYFSNLKVIPRQMSGVEMLFGVELNILDADGTIDLSEAL
;
A
#
# COMPACT_ATOMS: atom_id res chain seq x y z
N MET A 1 1.32 8.62 -23.88
CA MET A 1 1.86 8.82 -22.53
C MET A 1 2.18 7.46 -21.90
N LYS A 2 3.33 7.35 -21.25
CA LYS A 2 3.72 6.10 -20.57
C LYS A 2 3.66 6.32 -19.06
N ILE A 3 2.94 5.44 -18.36
CA ILE A 3 2.89 5.49 -16.90
C ILE A 3 4.13 4.77 -16.38
N ALA A 4 4.96 5.48 -15.60
CA ALA A 4 6.19 4.94 -15.02
C ALA A 4 5.99 4.47 -13.58
N ILE A 5 5.04 5.03 -12.84
CA ILE A 5 4.78 4.74 -11.45
C ILE A 5 3.28 4.61 -11.24
N ASP A 6 2.85 3.55 -10.53
CA ASP A 6 1.49 3.43 -10.04
C ASP A 6 1.49 3.85 -8.57
N THR A 7 0.71 4.87 -8.24
CA THR A 7 0.72 5.50 -6.92
C THR A 7 -0.38 5.02 -5.98
N HIS A 8 -1.22 4.07 -6.40
CA HIS A 8 -2.34 3.61 -5.57
C HIS A 8 -2.63 2.15 -5.87
N SER A 9 -2.33 1.27 -4.94
CA SER A 9 -2.63 -0.15 -5.09
C SER A 9 -2.82 -0.81 -3.74
N HIS A 10 -3.42 -1.99 -3.76
CA HIS A 10 -3.74 -2.78 -2.58
C HIS A 10 -3.27 -4.21 -2.74
N THR A 11 -3.01 -4.86 -1.61
CA THR A 11 -2.68 -6.28 -1.57
C THR A 11 -3.73 -7.03 -0.77
N ILE A 12 -3.48 -8.31 -0.55
CA ILE A 12 -4.36 -9.15 0.26
C ILE A 12 -4.50 -8.62 1.70
N ALA A 13 -3.56 -7.81 2.18
CA ALA A 13 -3.63 -7.21 3.51
C ALA A 13 -4.83 -6.30 3.70
N SER A 14 -5.32 -5.65 2.63
CA SER A 14 -6.53 -4.82 2.68
C SER A 14 -7.83 -5.64 2.76
N GLY A 15 -7.77 -6.93 2.50
CA GLY A 15 -8.96 -7.79 2.48
C GLY A 15 -9.86 -7.61 1.26
N HIS A 16 -9.56 -6.68 0.37
CA HIS A 16 -10.34 -6.34 -0.81
C HIS A 16 -9.56 -6.57 -2.11
N ALA A 17 -8.38 -7.17 -2.01
CA ALA A 17 -7.53 -7.55 -3.13
C ALA A 17 -6.91 -8.91 -2.82
N TYR A 18 -6.22 -9.51 -3.77
CA TYR A 18 -5.84 -10.92 -3.59
C TYR A 18 -4.39 -11.22 -3.87
N CYS A 19 -3.59 -10.23 -4.27
CA CYS A 19 -2.16 -10.43 -4.51
C CYS A 19 -1.33 -10.07 -3.29
N THR A 20 -0.19 -10.76 -3.13
CA THR A 20 0.82 -10.37 -2.14
C THR A 20 1.64 -9.20 -2.67
N ILE A 21 2.45 -8.58 -1.79
CA ILE A 21 3.38 -7.52 -2.21
C ILE A 21 4.32 -8.04 -3.29
N ARG A 22 4.83 -9.27 -3.16
CA ARG A 22 5.75 -9.85 -4.15
C ARG A 22 5.10 -10.04 -5.51
N GLU A 23 3.87 -10.51 -5.53
CA GLU A 23 3.11 -10.67 -6.77
C GLU A 23 2.87 -9.33 -7.46
N MET A 24 2.54 -8.30 -6.68
CA MET A 24 2.34 -6.95 -7.19
C MET A 24 3.63 -6.39 -7.81
N ALA A 25 4.76 -6.56 -7.12
CA ALA A 25 6.05 -6.10 -7.62
C ALA A 25 6.43 -6.82 -8.93
N SER A 26 6.22 -8.13 -8.98
CA SER A 26 6.49 -8.93 -10.18
C SER A 26 5.63 -8.48 -11.36
N ALA A 27 4.35 -8.24 -11.12
CA ALA A 27 3.43 -7.77 -12.17
C ALA A 27 3.81 -6.36 -12.66
N ALA A 28 4.21 -5.47 -11.74
CA ALA A 28 4.67 -4.14 -12.08
C ALA A 28 5.92 -4.20 -12.96
N ALA A 29 6.86 -5.08 -12.62
CA ALA A 29 8.07 -5.27 -13.42
C ALA A 29 7.74 -5.72 -14.84
N LYS A 30 6.80 -6.66 -14.99
CA LYS A 30 6.37 -7.17 -16.31
C LYS A 30 5.73 -6.09 -17.16
N LYS A 31 5.07 -5.12 -16.53
CA LYS A 31 4.45 -3.99 -17.23
C LYS A 31 5.43 -2.84 -17.48
N GLY A 32 6.67 -2.97 -17.03
CA GLY A 32 7.69 -1.95 -17.25
C GLY A 32 7.57 -0.75 -16.32
N LEU A 33 6.88 -0.88 -15.18
CA LEU A 33 6.80 0.19 -14.19
C LEU A 33 8.12 0.32 -13.45
N GLN A 34 8.51 1.56 -13.16
CA GLN A 34 9.72 1.85 -12.39
C GLN A 34 9.43 1.89 -10.89
N GLY A 35 8.20 2.22 -10.50
CA GLY A 35 7.80 2.31 -9.12
C GLY A 35 6.37 1.86 -8.90
N LEU A 36 6.09 1.40 -7.68
CA LEU A 36 4.77 0.93 -7.28
C LEU A 36 4.53 1.34 -5.84
N ALA A 37 3.42 2.02 -5.58
CA ALA A 37 3.00 2.35 -4.22
C ALA A 37 1.96 1.35 -3.74
N ILE A 38 2.22 0.76 -2.58
CA ILE A 38 1.27 -0.09 -1.86
C ILE A 38 0.60 0.79 -0.81
N THR A 39 -0.72 0.99 -0.94
CA THR A 39 -1.49 1.92 -0.10
C THR A 39 -2.72 1.21 0.46
N GLU A 40 -2.50 0.28 1.39
CA GLU A 40 -3.57 -0.52 1.97
C GLU A 40 -4.62 0.34 2.68
N HIS A 41 -5.84 -0.17 2.77
CA HIS A 41 -6.91 0.47 3.53
C HIS A 41 -6.56 0.53 5.02
N ALA A 42 -6.80 1.68 5.64
CA ALA A 42 -6.58 1.90 7.07
C ALA A 42 -7.59 1.13 7.93
N PRO A 43 -7.34 0.99 9.24
CA PRO A 43 -8.00 -0.01 10.09
C PRO A 43 -9.52 0.04 10.21
N THR A 44 -10.17 1.17 9.99
CA THR A 44 -11.63 1.23 10.11
C THR A 44 -12.38 0.65 8.92
N MET A 45 -11.68 0.38 7.81
CA MET A 45 -12.30 -0.32 6.68
C MET A 45 -12.48 -1.80 7.05
N PRO A 46 -13.68 -2.37 6.89
CA PRO A 46 -13.90 -3.79 7.22
C PRO A 46 -12.97 -4.71 6.41
N GLY A 47 -12.40 -5.70 7.09
CA GLY A 47 -11.57 -6.72 6.44
C GLY A 47 -10.11 -6.35 6.23
N THR A 48 -9.70 -5.14 6.60
CA THR A 48 -8.30 -4.72 6.44
C THR A 48 -7.44 -5.19 7.61
N CYS A 49 -6.17 -4.81 7.57
CA CYS A 49 -5.15 -5.27 8.52
C CYS A 49 -5.10 -4.42 9.80
N HIS A 50 -4.46 -4.99 10.80
CA HIS A 50 -4.20 -4.31 12.08
C HIS A 50 -3.23 -3.13 11.88
N PRO A 51 -3.30 -2.06 12.69
CA PRO A 51 -2.33 -0.96 12.63
C PRO A 51 -0.87 -1.39 12.66
N PHE A 52 -0.54 -2.49 13.30
CA PHE A 52 0.82 -3.03 13.34
C PHE A 52 1.39 -3.29 11.94
N TYR A 53 0.55 -3.65 11.00
CA TYR A 53 0.97 -3.87 9.62
C TYR A 53 1.71 -2.64 9.08
N PHE A 54 1.16 -1.45 9.30
CA PHE A 54 1.75 -0.21 8.80
C PHE A 54 3.08 0.12 9.47
N SER A 55 3.19 -0.10 10.78
CA SER A 55 4.46 0.03 11.50
C SER A 55 5.51 -0.91 10.96
N ASN A 56 5.11 -2.13 10.61
CA ASN A 56 6.02 -3.17 10.17
C ASN A 56 6.48 -3.04 8.72
N LEU A 57 5.88 -2.15 7.95
CA LEU A 57 6.27 -1.93 6.55
C LEU A 57 7.73 -1.49 6.40
N LYS A 58 8.31 -0.93 7.46
CA LYS A 58 9.72 -0.50 7.44
C LYS A 58 10.70 -1.64 7.21
N VAL A 59 10.31 -2.91 7.46
CA VAL A 59 11.18 -4.07 7.22
C VAL A 59 11.13 -4.59 5.79
N ILE A 60 10.19 -4.08 4.97
CA ILE A 60 10.04 -4.51 3.58
C ILE A 60 11.10 -3.80 2.72
N PRO A 61 11.80 -4.52 1.83
CA PRO A 61 12.77 -3.89 0.96
C PRO A 61 12.14 -2.80 0.08
N ARG A 62 12.88 -1.70 -0.12
CA ARG A 62 12.43 -0.59 -0.97
C ARG A 62 12.60 -0.87 -2.45
N GLN A 63 13.24 -1.97 -2.81
CA GLN A 63 13.28 -2.47 -4.19
C GLN A 63 12.92 -3.94 -4.21
N MET A 64 12.11 -4.31 -5.20
CA MET A 64 11.66 -5.69 -5.35
C MET A 64 11.39 -5.95 -6.82
N SER A 65 11.95 -7.02 -7.39
CA SER A 65 11.82 -7.35 -8.81
C SER A 65 12.29 -6.19 -9.73
N GLY A 66 13.24 -5.37 -9.27
CA GLY A 66 13.72 -4.21 -10.02
C GLY A 66 12.78 -3.00 -9.97
N VAL A 67 11.72 -3.05 -9.19
CA VAL A 67 10.74 -1.98 -9.03
C VAL A 67 10.97 -1.26 -7.71
N GLU A 68 10.97 0.07 -7.72
CA GLU A 68 11.05 0.85 -6.50
C GLU A 68 9.71 0.79 -5.77
N MET A 69 9.76 0.33 -4.51
CA MET A 69 8.54 0.15 -3.70
C MET A 69 8.34 1.34 -2.78
N LEU A 70 7.13 1.88 -2.82
CA LEU A 70 6.70 2.97 -1.96
C LEU A 70 5.55 2.44 -1.09
N PHE A 71 5.57 2.78 0.20
CA PHE A 71 4.56 2.27 1.13
C PHE A 71 3.82 3.44 1.77
N GLY A 72 2.51 3.39 1.72
CA GLY A 72 1.64 4.39 2.28
C GLY A 72 0.37 3.76 2.83
N VAL A 73 -0.66 4.55 2.96
CA VAL A 73 -1.93 4.10 3.52
C VAL A 73 -3.07 4.89 2.88
N GLU A 74 -4.18 4.21 2.62
CA GLU A 74 -5.41 4.88 2.23
C GLU A 74 -6.22 5.13 3.51
N LEU A 75 -6.13 6.35 4.04
CA LEU A 75 -6.75 6.74 5.29
C LEU A 75 -8.25 6.89 5.15
N ASN A 76 -8.98 6.65 6.24
CA ASN A 76 -10.41 6.95 6.32
C ASN A 76 -10.61 8.24 7.11
N ILE A 77 -11.45 9.12 6.59
CA ILE A 77 -11.87 10.34 7.30
C ILE A 77 -13.08 9.97 8.14
N LEU A 78 -12.97 10.12 9.45
CA LEU A 78 -13.95 9.61 10.40
C LEU A 78 -15.09 10.60 10.71
N ASP A 79 -14.85 11.90 10.52
CA ASP A 79 -15.85 12.93 10.82
C ASP A 79 -15.63 14.20 9.99
N ALA A 80 -16.49 15.19 10.18
CA ALA A 80 -16.44 16.44 9.43
C ALA A 80 -15.23 17.32 9.77
N ASP A 81 -14.55 17.04 10.88
CA ASP A 81 -13.36 17.79 11.29
C ASP A 81 -12.08 17.23 10.66
N GLY A 82 -12.20 16.14 9.89
CA GLY A 82 -11.06 15.56 9.20
C GLY A 82 -10.25 14.58 10.05
N THR A 83 -10.82 14.07 11.13
CA THR A 83 -10.16 13.06 11.96
C THR A 83 -9.90 11.80 11.13
N ILE A 84 -8.70 11.25 11.22
CA ILE A 84 -8.30 10.06 10.48
C ILE A 84 -8.05 8.90 11.42
N ASP A 85 -8.06 7.70 10.88
CA ASP A 85 -8.03 6.45 11.65
C ASP A 85 -6.65 5.85 11.85
N LEU A 86 -5.59 6.54 11.45
CA LEU A 86 -4.22 6.08 11.67
C LEU A 86 -3.31 7.27 11.95
N SER A 87 -2.50 7.16 13.01
CA SER A 87 -1.59 8.23 13.41
C SER A 87 -0.34 8.25 12.55
N GLU A 88 0.19 9.44 12.25
CA GLU A 88 1.47 9.61 11.57
C GLU A 88 2.64 9.05 12.37
N ALA A 89 2.47 8.84 13.67
CA ALA A 89 3.52 8.30 14.54
C ALA A 89 3.83 6.83 14.32
N LEU A 90 3.03 6.14 13.54
CA LEU A 90 3.23 4.71 13.27
C LEU A 90 4.32 4.43 12.23
#